data_1b1be2d722da3e3e0ece755c1fe8aefd
#
_entry.id   1b1be2d722da3e3e0ece755c1fe8aefd
#
_cell.length_a   1.000
_cell.length_b   1.000
_cell.length_c   1.000
_cell.angle_alpha   90.00
_cell.angle_beta   90.00
_cell.angle_gamma   90.00
#
_symmetry.space_group_name_H-M   'P 1'
#
loop_
_entity.id
_entity.type
_entity.pdbx_description
1 polymer ?
#
loop_
_entity_poly.entity_id
_entity_poly.type
_entity_poly.pdbx_seq_one_letter_code
_entity_poly.pdbx_strand_id
1 'polypeptide(L)'
;MKINSLILKLLKNQNITYVDVGAANNLDSRWARFSKFLNYIGFEPDKRSEINEPNKKYANKKIIRSAVWDSTKKINLNLARKPELSSFYKPNTNLVNLFSDSQRFDIVDNIKLDSVKIDDIEIVNCDFIKLDIQGGELKVLEGSVNKLKNCFGLQVEVEFVSVYLNQPLFSDVSDFLKKHDFVFMDFINITRWERDNSYSGLGQCTFGDALFLKTPESILNSNHFNSKILSRYLSVLLIYNRFDLIQVIYEKLDKNLKDSFKNIFIKIEYLRKQQKRSIKFNLFINRVLKYLFGKNYKSHLTY
;
A
#
# COMPACT_ATOMS: atom_id res chain seq x y z
N MET A 1 7.90 -22.72 10.96
CA MET A 1 6.75 -21.93 11.41
C MET A 1 6.56 -20.81 10.37
N LYS A 2 5.34 -20.56 9.88
CA LYS A 2 5.10 -19.58 8.83
C LYS A 2 4.99 -18.16 9.43
N ILE A 3 5.36 -17.11 8.67
CA ILE A 3 5.24 -15.67 9.06
C ILE A 3 3.84 -15.39 9.63
N ASN A 4 2.80 -15.93 8.99
CA ASN A 4 1.42 -15.76 9.43
C ASN A 4 1.20 -16.13 10.90
N SER A 5 1.80 -17.20 11.42
CA SER A 5 1.63 -17.60 12.81
C SER A 5 2.27 -16.62 13.81
N LEU A 6 3.30 -15.88 13.39
CA LEU A 6 3.89 -14.80 14.19
C LEU A 6 2.97 -13.58 14.25
N ILE A 7 2.45 -13.17 13.10
CA ILE A 7 1.51 -12.03 13.02
C ILE A 7 0.26 -12.32 13.87
N LEU A 8 -0.30 -13.54 13.75
CA LEU A 8 -1.44 -13.96 14.59
C LEU A 8 -1.13 -13.89 16.09
N LYS A 9 0.11 -14.18 16.50
CA LYS A 9 0.54 -14.07 17.88
C LYS A 9 0.69 -12.63 18.34
N LEU A 10 1.28 -11.77 17.49
CA LEU A 10 1.45 -10.34 17.76
C LEU A 10 0.11 -9.62 17.90
N LEU A 11 -0.90 -10.00 17.12
CA LEU A 11 -2.23 -9.38 17.07
C LEU A 11 -3.28 -10.07 17.95
N LYS A 12 -2.90 -11.05 18.79
CA LYS A 12 -3.85 -11.86 19.57
C LYS A 12 -4.87 -11.04 20.37
N ASN A 13 -4.45 -9.90 20.93
CA ASN A 13 -5.29 -9.05 21.81
C ASN A 13 -5.38 -7.60 21.29
N GLN A 14 -5.19 -7.38 19.99
CA GLN A 14 -5.25 -6.05 19.41
C GLN A 14 -5.52 -6.11 17.92
N ASN A 15 -6.05 -5.02 17.39
CA ASN A 15 -6.37 -4.87 15.98
C ASN A 15 -5.44 -3.83 15.32
N ILE A 16 -5.27 -3.96 14.02
CA ILE A 16 -4.68 -2.93 13.15
C ILE A 16 -5.83 -2.16 12.51
N THR A 17 -5.77 -0.85 12.54
CA THR A 17 -6.69 -0.02 11.78
C THR A 17 -6.12 0.18 10.38
N TYR A 18 -6.84 -0.35 9.39
CA TYR A 18 -6.52 -0.29 7.99
C TYR A 18 -7.53 0.61 7.29
N VAL A 19 -7.04 1.71 6.72
CA VAL A 19 -7.84 2.66 5.95
C VAL A 19 -7.60 2.40 4.47
N ASP A 20 -8.66 2.18 3.71
CA ASP A 20 -8.65 1.89 2.27
C ASP A 20 -9.42 2.98 1.53
N VAL A 21 -8.71 3.84 0.82
CA VAL A 21 -9.29 4.91 0.03
C VAL A 21 -9.25 4.51 -1.44
N GLY A 22 -10.41 4.42 -2.06
CA GLY A 22 -10.62 3.71 -3.32
C GLY A 22 -10.88 2.23 -3.08
N ALA A 23 -11.83 1.93 -2.17
CA ALA A 23 -12.15 0.57 -1.73
C ALA A 23 -13.05 -0.20 -2.73
N ALA A 24 -12.94 0.11 -4.02
CA ALA A 24 -13.70 -0.55 -5.09
C ALA A 24 -13.31 -2.01 -5.30
N ASN A 25 -12.10 -2.37 -4.92
CA ASN A 25 -11.53 -3.69 -5.11
C ASN A 25 -11.50 -4.51 -3.81
N ASN A 26 -11.17 -5.79 -3.94
CA ASN A 26 -10.95 -6.64 -2.78
C ASN A 26 -9.72 -6.17 -1.97
N LEU A 27 -9.78 -6.34 -0.65
CA LEU A 27 -8.63 -6.12 0.23
C LEU A 27 -7.39 -6.86 -0.29
N ASP A 28 -6.25 -6.17 -0.34
CA ASP A 28 -4.97 -6.74 -0.76
C ASP A 28 -4.71 -8.12 -0.12
N SER A 29 -4.25 -9.07 -0.91
CA SER A 29 -4.08 -10.47 -0.52
C SER A 29 -3.12 -10.67 0.66
N ARG A 30 -2.15 -9.74 0.86
CA ARG A 30 -1.24 -9.74 2.01
C ARG A 30 -2.00 -9.50 3.31
N TRP A 31 -3.00 -8.62 3.28
CA TRP A 31 -3.83 -8.24 4.41
C TRP A 31 -5.04 -9.15 4.60
N ALA A 32 -5.60 -9.67 3.51
CA ALA A 32 -6.83 -10.46 3.51
C ALA A 32 -6.82 -11.65 4.48
N ARG A 33 -5.66 -12.31 4.64
CA ARG A 33 -5.46 -13.43 5.58
C ARG A 33 -5.50 -13.03 7.05
N PHE A 34 -5.40 -11.73 7.34
CA PHE A 34 -5.44 -11.14 8.69
C PHE A 34 -6.69 -10.32 8.93
N SER A 35 -7.67 -10.35 8.03
CA SER A 35 -8.88 -9.51 8.08
C SER A 35 -9.58 -9.52 9.45
N LYS A 36 -9.62 -10.67 10.14
CA LYS A 36 -10.22 -10.78 11.48
C LYS A 36 -9.55 -9.94 12.58
N PHE A 37 -8.37 -9.37 12.31
CA PHE A 37 -7.67 -8.45 13.19
C PHE A 37 -7.66 -7.02 12.66
N LEU A 38 -8.44 -6.74 11.61
CA LEU A 38 -8.53 -5.40 11.04
C LEU A 38 -9.77 -4.67 11.52
N ASN A 39 -9.57 -3.46 12.02
CA ASN A 39 -10.58 -2.41 11.97
C ASN A 39 -10.49 -1.79 10.58
N TYR A 40 -11.28 -2.29 9.64
CA TYR A 40 -11.26 -1.87 8.25
C TYR A 40 -12.18 -0.69 8.03
N ILE A 41 -11.67 0.38 7.43
CA ILE A 41 -12.41 1.57 7.05
C ILE A 41 -12.18 1.80 5.57
N GLY A 42 -13.19 1.54 4.74
CA GLY A 42 -13.15 1.73 3.30
C GLY A 42 -13.90 2.99 2.87
N PHE A 43 -13.30 3.75 1.95
CA PHE A 43 -13.94 4.87 1.29
C PHE A 43 -14.11 4.57 -0.19
N GLU A 44 -15.35 4.64 -0.68
CA GLU A 44 -15.67 4.41 -2.09
C GLU A 44 -16.91 5.24 -2.47
N PRO A 45 -16.72 6.34 -3.20
CA PRO A 45 -17.83 7.22 -3.57
C PRO A 45 -18.66 6.71 -4.76
N ASP A 46 -18.06 5.92 -5.68
CA ASP A 46 -18.77 5.42 -6.85
C ASP A 46 -19.72 4.28 -6.47
N LYS A 47 -21.02 4.52 -6.61
CA LYS A 47 -22.04 3.50 -6.28
C LYS A 47 -22.06 2.31 -7.23
N ARG A 48 -21.44 2.42 -8.41
CA ARG A 48 -21.30 1.32 -9.39
C ARG A 48 -20.26 0.29 -8.90
N SER A 49 -19.34 0.73 -8.01
CA SER A 49 -18.32 -0.14 -7.43
C SER A 49 -18.92 -1.03 -6.36
N GLU A 50 -18.88 -2.35 -6.59
CA GLU A 50 -19.28 -3.35 -5.60
C GLU A 50 -18.16 -3.60 -4.60
N ILE A 51 -18.44 -3.32 -3.32
CA ILE A 51 -17.55 -3.71 -2.21
C ILE A 51 -18.03 -5.06 -1.68
N ASN A 52 -17.87 -6.10 -2.48
CA ASN A 52 -18.45 -7.40 -2.19
C ASN A 52 -17.37 -8.38 -1.69
N GLU A 53 -17.29 -8.55 -0.37
CA GLU A 53 -16.40 -9.52 0.27
C GLU A 53 -17.21 -10.42 1.24
N PRO A 54 -18.13 -11.26 0.73
CA PRO A 54 -19.10 -11.99 1.56
C PRO A 54 -18.45 -12.96 2.54
N ASN A 55 -17.24 -13.43 2.28
CA ASN A 55 -16.57 -14.47 3.06
C ASN A 55 -15.46 -13.96 4.00
N LYS A 56 -15.22 -12.65 4.07
CA LYS A 56 -14.20 -12.10 4.96
C LYS A 56 -14.80 -11.61 6.28
N LYS A 57 -14.26 -12.12 7.39
CA LYS A 57 -14.57 -11.63 8.73
C LYS A 57 -13.56 -10.56 9.11
N TYR A 58 -14.04 -9.39 9.53
CA TYR A 58 -13.24 -8.30 10.08
C TYR A 58 -13.49 -8.20 11.60
N ALA A 59 -12.53 -7.63 12.33
CA ALA A 59 -12.80 -7.24 13.73
C ALA A 59 -13.89 -6.17 13.76
N ASN A 60 -13.75 -5.13 12.92
CA ASN A 60 -14.78 -4.14 12.61
C ASN A 60 -14.68 -3.78 11.13
N LYS A 61 -15.80 -3.51 10.48
CA LYS A 61 -15.84 -3.04 9.08
C LYS A 61 -16.76 -1.84 8.97
N LYS A 62 -16.26 -0.74 8.43
CA LYS A 62 -17.02 0.47 8.11
C LYS A 62 -16.75 0.86 6.67
N ILE A 63 -17.80 1.04 5.87
CA ILE A 63 -17.72 1.58 4.52
C ILE A 63 -18.36 2.96 4.51
N ILE A 64 -17.65 3.93 3.96
CA ILE A 64 -18.07 5.33 3.87
C ILE A 64 -18.19 5.69 2.39
N ARG A 65 -19.42 5.98 1.96
CA ARG A 65 -19.74 6.37 0.58
C ARG A 65 -19.52 7.88 0.40
N SER A 66 -18.27 8.32 0.60
CA SER A 66 -17.85 9.71 0.46
C SER A 66 -16.49 9.75 -0.23
N ALA A 67 -16.23 10.82 -0.94
CA ALA A 67 -14.91 11.13 -1.44
C ALA A 67 -13.99 11.54 -0.28
N VAL A 68 -12.68 11.24 -0.42
CA VAL A 68 -11.66 11.72 0.51
C VAL A 68 -10.80 12.75 -0.20
N TRP A 69 -10.52 13.87 0.47
CA TRP A 69 -9.78 14.98 -0.13
C TRP A 69 -9.03 15.82 0.92
N ASP A 70 -8.38 16.91 0.48
CA ASP A 70 -7.66 17.87 1.34
C ASP A 70 -8.54 18.69 2.28
N SER A 71 -9.82 18.78 1.98
CA SER A 71 -10.79 19.61 2.70
C SER A 71 -12.21 19.10 2.51
N THR A 72 -13.10 19.44 3.44
CA THR A 72 -14.53 19.15 3.32
C THR A 72 -15.17 20.15 2.39
N LYS A 73 -15.50 19.72 1.18
CA LYS A 73 -16.09 20.54 0.11
C LYS A 73 -16.81 19.65 -0.91
N LYS A 74 -17.57 20.30 -1.81
CA LYS A 74 -18.12 19.60 -2.98
C LYS A 74 -17.07 19.51 -4.07
N ILE A 75 -16.80 18.31 -4.56
CA ILE A 75 -15.86 18.02 -5.65
C ILE A 75 -16.56 17.25 -6.77
N ASN A 76 -16.06 17.38 -7.99
CA ASN A 76 -16.59 16.67 -9.15
C ASN A 76 -15.81 15.39 -9.38
N LEU A 77 -16.48 14.25 -9.43
CA LEU A 77 -15.94 12.98 -9.87
C LEU A 77 -16.34 12.75 -11.33
N ASN A 78 -15.36 12.58 -12.21
CA ASN A 78 -15.58 12.17 -13.59
C ASN A 78 -15.72 10.66 -13.60
N LEU A 79 -16.91 10.16 -13.93
CA LEU A 79 -17.18 8.72 -14.02
C LEU A 79 -16.66 8.22 -15.37
N ALA A 80 -15.63 7.39 -15.35
CA ALA A 80 -15.10 6.76 -16.54
C ALA A 80 -15.99 5.59 -16.99
N ARG A 81 -15.88 5.22 -18.29
CA ARG A 81 -16.54 4.04 -18.84
C ARG A 81 -16.18 2.79 -18.03
N LYS A 82 -14.89 2.62 -17.69
CA LYS A 82 -14.44 1.62 -16.74
C LYS A 82 -14.45 2.24 -15.32
N PRO A 83 -15.32 1.78 -14.40
CA PRO A 83 -15.52 2.43 -13.09
C PRO A 83 -14.23 2.66 -12.30
N GLU A 84 -13.29 1.71 -12.33
CA GLU A 84 -12.02 1.76 -11.60
C GLU A 84 -11.07 2.86 -12.10
N LEU A 85 -11.37 3.50 -13.25
CA LEU A 85 -10.62 4.62 -13.80
C LEU A 85 -11.31 5.97 -13.58
N SER A 86 -12.38 5.99 -12.79
CA SER A 86 -13.06 7.23 -12.41
C SER A 86 -12.15 8.09 -11.54
N SER A 87 -12.04 9.37 -11.85
CA SER A 87 -11.08 10.27 -11.21
C SER A 87 -11.65 11.67 -10.99
N PHE A 88 -11.11 12.39 -10.02
CA PHE A 88 -11.35 13.81 -9.83
C PHE A 88 -10.62 14.67 -10.87
N TYR A 89 -9.66 14.13 -11.56
CA TYR A 89 -8.96 14.73 -12.68
C TYR A 89 -9.51 14.24 -14.02
N LYS A 90 -9.37 15.05 -15.07
CA LYS A 90 -9.75 14.64 -16.44
C LYS A 90 -8.66 13.76 -17.03
N PRO A 91 -9.00 12.71 -17.79
CA PRO A 91 -8.01 11.92 -18.52
C PRO A 91 -7.15 12.78 -19.44
N ASN A 92 -5.86 12.52 -19.51
CA ASN A 92 -4.94 13.12 -20.46
C ASN A 92 -5.06 12.38 -21.80
N THR A 93 -5.99 12.83 -22.64
CA THR A 93 -6.28 12.19 -23.94
C THR A 93 -5.07 12.14 -24.86
N ASN A 94 -4.13 13.13 -24.76
CA ASN A 94 -2.88 13.11 -25.53
C ASN A 94 -1.98 11.94 -25.17
N LEU A 95 -2.04 11.47 -23.92
CA LEU A 95 -1.28 10.29 -23.48
C LEU A 95 -2.07 9.00 -23.69
N VAL A 96 -3.30 8.92 -23.16
CA VAL A 96 -4.04 7.65 -23.13
C VAL A 96 -4.39 7.15 -24.51
N ASN A 97 -4.59 8.03 -25.51
CA ASN A 97 -4.85 7.67 -26.90
C ASN A 97 -3.62 7.10 -27.65
N LEU A 98 -2.44 7.15 -27.03
CA LEU A 98 -1.26 6.46 -27.59
C LEU A 98 -1.28 4.96 -27.34
N PHE A 99 -2.20 4.48 -26.50
CA PHE A 99 -2.31 3.09 -26.09
C PHE A 99 -3.66 2.52 -26.52
N SER A 100 -3.72 1.22 -26.68
CA SER A 100 -4.98 0.54 -27.02
C SER A 100 -5.98 0.65 -25.86
N ASP A 101 -7.25 0.45 -26.22
CA ASP A 101 -8.36 0.45 -25.26
C ASP A 101 -8.46 1.78 -24.46
N SER A 102 -8.12 2.89 -25.11
CA SER A 102 -8.20 4.24 -24.51
C SER A 102 -9.65 4.63 -24.15
N GLN A 103 -10.65 4.09 -24.86
CA GLN A 103 -12.06 4.36 -24.61
C GLN A 103 -12.52 3.96 -23.19
N ARG A 104 -11.78 3.14 -22.48
CA ARG A 104 -12.03 2.84 -21.07
C ARG A 104 -11.95 4.10 -20.17
N PHE A 105 -11.21 5.12 -20.61
CA PHE A 105 -11.08 6.43 -19.94
C PHE A 105 -12.16 7.42 -20.33
N ASP A 106 -13.04 7.14 -21.32
CA ASP A 106 -14.10 8.04 -21.71
C ASP A 106 -14.95 8.40 -20.51
N ILE A 107 -15.18 9.70 -20.30
CA ILE A 107 -16.07 10.19 -19.26
C ILE A 107 -17.49 9.98 -19.72
N VAL A 108 -18.24 9.13 -19.01
CA VAL A 108 -19.64 8.81 -19.30
C VAL A 108 -20.62 9.65 -18.49
N ASP A 109 -20.19 10.18 -17.35
CA ASP A 109 -21.00 11.06 -16.50
C ASP A 109 -20.10 11.86 -15.53
N ASN A 110 -20.67 12.88 -14.88
CA ASN A 110 -20.01 13.69 -13.86
C ASN A 110 -20.94 13.84 -12.66
N ILE A 111 -20.44 13.50 -11.49
CA ILE A 111 -21.22 13.63 -10.26
C ILE A 111 -20.53 14.56 -9.25
N LYS A 112 -21.33 15.37 -8.56
CA LYS A 112 -20.85 16.16 -7.42
C LYS A 112 -21.00 15.36 -6.15
N LEU A 113 -19.92 15.27 -5.39
CA LEU A 113 -19.84 14.53 -4.14
C LEU A 113 -19.33 15.43 -3.02
N ASP A 114 -19.81 15.17 -1.81
CA ASP A 114 -19.19 15.74 -0.63
C ASP A 114 -17.91 14.98 -0.32
N SER A 115 -16.84 15.71 -0.05
CA SER A 115 -15.57 15.14 0.40
C SER A 115 -15.39 15.32 1.90
N VAL A 116 -14.56 14.44 2.49
CA VAL A 116 -14.15 14.49 3.88
C VAL A 116 -12.63 14.39 3.95
N LYS A 117 -12.02 14.89 5.02
CA LYS A 117 -10.60 14.60 5.34
C LYS A 117 -10.52 13.34 6.18
N ILE A 118 -9.46 12.57 6.02
CA ILE A 118 -9.19 11.45 6.96
C ILE A 118 -8.98 11.98 8.38
N ASP A 119 -8.41 13.18 8.52
CA ASP A 119 -8.20 13.82 9.81
C ASP A 119 -9.50 14.06 10.58
N ASP A 120 -10.61 14.30 9.88
CA ASP A 120 -11.93 14.59 10.47
C ASP A 120 -12.72 13.31 10.82
N ILE A 121 -12.24 12.13 10.38
CA ILE A 121 -12.90 10.86 10.69
C ILE A 121 -12.50 10.39 12.08
N GLU A 122 -13.49 9.98 12.86
CA GLU A 122 -13.25 9.38 14.17
C GLU A 122 -12.62 7.99 14.02
N ILE A 123 -11.29 7.95 14.14
CA ILE A 123 -10.45 6.76 14.04
C ILE A 123 -9.55 6.75 15.27
N VAL A 124 -9.64 5.71 16.08
CA VAL A 124 -8.84 5.56 17.32
C VAL A 124 -7.34 5.51 17.02
N ASN A 125 -6.94 4.73 16.02
CA ASN A 125 -5.59 4.65 15.49
C ASN A 125 -5.69 4.58 13.98
N CYS A 126 -4.68 5.07 13.26
CA CYS A 126 -4.55 4.89 11.82
C CYS A 126 -3.20 4.20 11.61
N ASP A 127 -3.20 2.86 11.54
CA ASP A 127 -1.95 2.09 11.51
C ASP A 127 -1.40 1.92 10.09
N PHE A 128 -2.29 1.79 9.11
CA PHE A 128 -1.91 1.64 7.71
C PHE A 128 -2.97 2.23 6.77
N ILE A 129 -2.52 2.88 5.69
CA ILE A 129 -3.41 3.49 4.68
C ILE A 129 -3.07 2.92 3.30
N LYS A 130 -4.09 2.48 2.55
CA LYS A 130 -4.00 2.26 1.11
C LYS A 130 -4.69 3.41 0.40
N LEU A 131 -4.04 3.96 -0.62
CA LEU A 131 -4.59 5.00 -1.50
C LEU A 131 -4.54 4.51 -2.95
N ASP A 132 -5.69 4.56 -3.63
CA ASP A 132 -5.86 4.14 -5.01
C ASP A 132 -7.13 4.85 -5.55
N ILE A 133 -6.99 6.12 -5.88
CA ILE A 133 -8.10 7.00 -6.32
C ILE A 133 -7.80 7.74 -7.63
N GLN A 134 -6.90 7.15 -8.38
CA GLN A 134 -6.64 7.55 -9.75
C GLN A 134 -6.16 9.02 -9.88
N GLY A 135 -5.04 9.31 -9.19
CA GLY A 135 -4.30 10.57 -9.28
C GLY A 135 -4.59 11.59 -8.16
N GLY A 136 -5.55 11.31 -7.27
CA GLY A 136 -5.91 12.20 -6.15
C GLY A 136 -5.17 11.94 -4.84
N GLU A 137 -4.21 11.03 -4.81
CA GLU A 137 -3.57 10.48 -3.62
C GLU A 137 -2.89 11.57 -2.78
N LEU A 138 -2.18 12.51 -3.43
CA LEU A 138 -1.54 13.63 -2.72
C LEU A 138 -2.58 14.50 -1.99
N LYS A 139 -3.78 14.72 -2.58
CA LYS A 139 -4.85 15.48 -1.94
C LYS A 139 -5.40 14.79 -0.70
N VAL A 140 -5.52 13.47 -0.74
CA VAL A 140 -5.88 12.66 0.44
C VAL A 140 -4.81 12.78 1.52
N LEU A 141 -3.53 12.71 1.16
CA LEU A 141 -2.41 12.84 2.10
C LEU A 141 -2.40 14.22 2.76
N GLU A 142 -2.65 15.30 2.01
CA GLU A 142 -2.79 16.65 2.55
C GLU A 142 -3.93 16.75 3.58
N GLY A 143 -5.03 16.01 3.40
CA GLY A 143 -6.15 15.90 4.33
C GLY A 143 -5.97 14.88 5.47
N SER A 144 -4.77 14.32 5.63
CA SER A 144 -4.49 13.21 6.56
C SER A 144 -3.33 13.49 7.52
N VAL A 145 -2.78 14.70 7.53
CA VAL A 145 -1.51 15.06 8.20
C VAL A 145 -1.47 14.64 9.67
N ASN A 146 -2.58 14.79 10.40
CA ASN A 146 -2.65 14.41 11.81
C ASN A 146 -2.67 12.88 12.00
N LYS A 147 -3.38 12.15 11.14
CA LYS A 147 -3.41 10.68 11.19
C LYS A 147 -2.08 10.07 10.78
N LEU A 148 -1.35 10.71 9.84
CA LEU A 148 -0.03 10.28 9.41
C LEU A 148 1.01 10.28 10.55
N LYS A 149 0.85 11.11 11.57
CA LYS A 149 1.77 11.15 12.73
C LYS A 149 1.92 9.79 13.40
N ASN A 150 0.81 9.02 13.51
CA ASN A 150 0.76 7.73 14.18
C ASN A 150 0.64 6.54 13.21
N CYS A 151 0.67 6.79 11.90
CA CYS A 151 0.59 5.76 10.87
C CYS A 151 1.95 5.07 10.69
N PHE A 152 1.97 3.75 10.53
CA PHE A 152 3.19 2.97 10.36
C PHE A 152 3.64 2.90 8.90
N GLY A 153 2.70 2.95 7.97
CA GLY A 153 3.00 2.87 6.54
C GLY A 153 1.82 3.09 5.64
N LEU A 154 2.13 3.25 4.36
CA LEU A 154 1.17 3.46 3.30
C LEU A 154 1.53 2.60 2.08
N GLN A 155 0.49 2.13 1.39
CA GLN A 155 0.56 1.67 0.02
C GLN A 155 -0.19 2.70 -0.82
N VAL A 156 0.51 3.31 -1.78
CA VAL A 156 -0.03 4.41 -2.58
C VAL A 156 0.12 4.07 -4.05
N GLU A 157 -0.97 4.10 -4.81
CA GLU A 157 -0.87 4.12 -6.27
C GLU A 157 -0.19 5.43 -6.66
N VAL A 158 0.83 5.33 -7.50
CA VAL A 158 1.61 6.48 -7.96
C VAL A 158 1.86 6.37 -9.45
N GLU A 159 1.74 7.47 -10.16
CA GLU A 159 1.98 7.52 -11.59
C GLU A 159 3.36 8.07 -11.91
N PHE A 160 3.96 7.52 -12.96
CA PHE A 160 5.24 7.95 -13.52
C PHE A 160 5.06 8.85 -14.75
N VAL A 161 3.84 8.88 -15.28
CA VAL A 161 3.42 9.72 -16.43
C VAL A 161 2.03 10.30 -16.13
N SER A 162 1.73 11.46 -16.69
CA SER A 162 0.45 12.15 -16.42
C SER A 162 -0.72 11.48 -17.15
N VAL A 163 -1.25 10.40 -16.56
CA VAL A 163 -2.45 9.70 -17.06
C VAL A 163 -3.67 10.62 -17.01
N TYR A 164 -3.74 11.44 -15.99
CA TYR A 164 -4.76 12.50 -15.85
C TYR A 164 -4.10 13.87 -15.91
N LEU A 165 -4.85 14.88 -16.33
CA LEU A 165 -4.36 16.26 -16.43
C LEU A 165 -4.14 16.86 -15.04
N ASN A 166 -2.95 17.46 -14.83
CA ASN A 166 -2.56 18.14 -13.58
C ASN A 166 -2.54 17.23 -12.34
N GLN A 167 -2.46 15.90 -12.51
CA GLN A 167 -2.27 15.00 -11.40
C GLN A 167 -0.85 15.11 -10.84
N PRO A 168 -0.66 14.90 -9.53
CA PRO A 168 0.65 14.67 -8.95
C PRO A 168 1.27 13.37 -9.47
N LEU A 169 2.61 13.33 -9.53
CA LEU A 169 3.36 12.13 -9.89
C LEU A 169 4.06 11.55 -8.67
N PHE A 170 4.74 10.41 -8.84
CA PHE A 170 5.50 9.72 -7.79
C PHE A 170 6.43 10.66 -7.01
N SER A 171 7.10 11.59 -7.69
CA SER A 171 8.00 12.56 -7.05
C SER A 171 7.26 13.43 -6.03
N ASP A 172 6.07 13.93 -6.39
CA ASP A 172 5.29 14.85 -5.55
C ASP A 172 4.80 14.12 -4.30
N VAL A 173 4.29 12.90 -4.46
CA VAL A 173 3.85 12.03 -3.35
C VAL A 173 5.03 11.67 -2.45
N SER A 174 6.16 11.30 -3.03
CA SER A 174 7.37 10.92 -2.28
C SER A 174 7.94 12.08 -1.50
N ASP A 175 8.00 13.29 -2.07
CA ASP A 175 8.47 14.49 -1.40
C ASP A 175 7.56 14.93 -0.27
N PHE A 176 6.24 14.76 -0.43
CA PHE A 176 5.28 15.02 0.64
C PHE A 176 5.48 14.03 1.80
N LEU A 177 5.51 12.73 1.53
CA LEU A 177 5.63 11.70 2.55
C LEU A 177 6.96 11.76 3.30
N LYS A 178 8.04 12.13 2.61
CA LYS A 178 9.36 12.37 3.23
C LYS A 178 9.32 13.45 4.32
N LYS A 179 8.54 14.52 4.12
CA LYS A 179 8.34 15.58 5.13
C LYS A 179 7.57 15.11 6.36
N HIS A 180 6.90 13.95 6.27
CA HIS A 180 6.11 13.32 7.33
C HIS A 180 6.75 12.03 7.87
N ASP A 181 8.10 11.89 7.76
CA ASP A 181 8.92 10.79 8.27
C ASP A 181 8.66 9.43 7.62
N PHE A 182 8.09 9.40 6.43
CA PHE A 182 7.98 8.16 5.65
C PHE A 182 9.14 8.04 4.66
N VAL A 183 9.59 6.81 4.49
CA VAL A 183 10.64 6.47 3.52
C VAL A 183 10.04 5.52 2.48
N PHE A 184 10.30 5.80 1.21
CA PHE A 184 9.99 4.87 0.13
C PHE A 184 10.78 3.57 0.34
N MET A 185 10.08 2.44 0.30
CA MET A 185 10.67 1.14 0.55
C MET A 185 10.79 0.27 -0.69
N ASP A 186 9.74 0.27 -1.52
CA ASP A 186 9.69 -0.59 -2.70
C ASP A 186 8.47 -0.26 -3.56
N PHE A 187 8.48 -0.71 -4.80
CA PHE A 187 7.27 -0.86 -5.59
C PHE A 187 6.72 -2.29 -5.40
N ILE A 188 5.46 -2.39 -4.96
CA ILE A 188 4.76 -3.67 -4.75
C ILE A 188 4.43 -4.30 -6.10
N ASN A 189 4.02 -3.45 -7.04
CA ASN A 189 3.84 -3.77 -8.45
C ASN A 189 4.20 -2.56 -9.30
N ILE A 190 4.41 -2.80 -10.60
CA ILE A 190 4.61 -1.76 -11.61
C ILE A 190 3.82 -2.18 -12.84
N THR A 191 2.94 -1.29 -13.29
CA THR A 191 2.17 -1.48 -14.52
C THR A 191 2.88 -0.80 -15.69
N ARG A 192 2.96 -1.51 -16.80
CA ARG A 192 3.57 -1.05 -18.04
C ARG A 192 2.57 -1.10 -19.17
N TRP A 193 2.53 -0.03 -19.95
CA TRP A 193 1.70 0.04 -21.15
C TRP A 193 2.56 -0.02 -22.39
N GLU A 194 2.10 -0.75 -23.39
CA GLU A 194 2.73 -0.93 -24.69
C GLU A 194 1.81 -0.37 -25.78
N ARG A 195 2.44 0.27 -26.79
CA ARG A 195 1.68 0.92 -27.88
C ARG A 195 1.23 -0.06 -28.95
N ASP A 196 1.89 -1.20 -29.05
CA ASP A 196 1.68 -2.23 -30.07
C ASP A 196 0.84 -3.41 -29.57
N ASN A 197 0.32 -3.36 -28.34
CA ASN A 197 -0.45 -4.41 -27.69
C ASN A 197 0.28 -5.75 -27.54
N SER A 198 1.60 -5.76 -27.55
CA SER A 198 2.37 -7.00 -27.44
C SER A 198 2.29 -7.64 -26.05
N TYR A 199 1.92 -6.88 -25.04
CA TYR A 199 1.86 -7.32 -23.62
C TYR A 199 3.12 -8.05 -23.16
N SER A 200 4.28 -7.65 -23.70
CA SER A 200 5.57 -8.28 -23.41
C SER A 200 6.07 -7.97 -21.99
N GLY A 201 5.47 -7.01 -21.31
CA GLY A 201 5.91 -6.48 -20.02
C GLY A 201 7.14 -5.57 -20.11
N LEU A 202 7.52 -5.15 -21.34
CA LEU A 202 8.68 -4.26 -21.60
C LEU A 202 8.26 -2.82 -21.92
N GLY A 203 6.96 -2.53 -21.88
CA GLY A 203 6.40 -1.22 -22.20
C GLY A 203 6.82 -0.10 -21.24
N GLN A 204 6.30 1.09 -21.51
CA GLN A 204 6.52 2.26 -20.69
C GLN A 204 5.96 2.04 -19.27
N CYS A 205 6.77 2.27 -18.25
CA CYS A 205 6.31 2.31 -16.85
C CYS A 205 5.30 3.44 -16.70
N THR A 206 4.07 3.12 -16.33
CA THR A 206 2.95 4.07 -16.31
C THR A 206 2.56 4.44 -14.89
N PHE A 207 2.29 3.44 -14.06
CA PHE A 207 1.95 3.60 -12.64
C PHE A 207 2.35 2.35 -11.86
N GLY A 208 2.25 2.42 -10.54
CA GLY A 208 2.51 1.29 -9.67
C GLY A 208 2.10 1.57 -8.23
N ASP A 209 2.07 0.52 -7.41
CA ASP A 209 1.84 0.64 -5.97
C ASP A 209 3.17 0.82 -5.24
N ALA A 210 3.38 1.98 -4.65
CA ALA A 210 4.54 2.31 -3.85
C ALA A 210 4.29 2.04 -2.36
N LEU A 211 5.21 1.35 -1.72
CA LEU A 211 5.23 1.14 -0.27
C LEU A 211 6.06 2.21 0.41
N PHE A 212 5.46 2.94 1.33
CA PHE A 212 6.14 3.87 2.22
C PHE A 212 5.97 3.42 3.67
N LEU A 213 7.04 3.42 4.45
CA LEU A 213 7.01 3.05 5.88
C LEU A 213 7.70 4.12 6.72
N LYS A 214 7.23 4.32 7.94
CA LYS A 214 8.02 5.04 8.94
C LYS A 214 9.25 4.24 9.34
N THR A 215 10.33 4.95 9.66
CA THR A 215 11.55 4.30 10.11
C THR A 215 11.40 3.75 11.53
N PRO A 216 12.16 2.72 11.90
CA PRO A 216 12.23 2.26 13.29
C PRO A 216 12.54 3.38 14.27
N GLU A 217 13.42 4.30 13.90
CA GLU A 217 13.82 5.46 14.73
C GLU A 217 12.64 6.38 15.03
N SER A 218 11.85 6.71 14.01
CA SER A 218 10.66 7.55 14.16
C SER A 218 9.64 6.92 15.11
N ILE A 219 9.42 5.60 14.98
CA ILE A 219 8.45 4.88 15.82
C ILE A 219 8.96 4.73 17.26
N LEU A 220 10.23 4.35 17.47
CA LEU A 220 10.80 4.11 18.79
C LEU A 220 10.91 5.41 19.60
N ASN A 221 11.13 6.54 18.93
CA ASN A 221 11.25 7.86 19.57
C ASN A 221 9.90 8.55 19.80
N SER A 222 8.77 7.92 19.42
CA SER A 222 7.47 8.53 19.63
C SER A 222 7.08 8.53 21.12
N ASN A 223 6.49 9.63 21.61
CA ASN A 223 6.07 9.79 23.00
C ASN A 223 5.02 8.74 23.45
N HIS A 224 4.39 8.05 22.50
CA HIS A 224 3.36 7.05 22.75
C HIS A 224 3.86 5.61 22.56
N PHE A 225 5.17 5.43 22.31
CA PHE A 225 5.74 4.10 22.08
C PHE A 225 5.51 3.16 23.27
N ASN A 226 5.02 1.96 22.99
CA ASN A 226 4.76 0.92 23.97
C ASN A 226 4.69 -0.47 23.28
N SER A 227 4.53 -1.53 24.08
CA SER A 227 4.48 -2.92 23.58
C SER A 227 3.35 -3.19 22.58
N LYS A 228 2.21 -2.49 22.68
CA LYS A 228 1.10 -2.63 21.73
C LYS A 228 1.45 -2.00 20.38
N ILE A 229 2.04 -0.80 20.38
CA ILE A 229 2.54 -0.14 19.16
C ILE A 229 3.61 -1.00 18.51
N LEU A 230 4.57 -1.51 19.30
CA LEU A 230 5.62 -2.41 18.81
C LEU A 230 5.02 -3.64 18.12
N SER A 231 4.02 -4.29 18.72
CA SER A 231 3.40 -5.48 18.15
C SER A 231 2.70 -5.19 16.82
N ARG A 232 1.96 -4.09 16.71
CA ARG A 232 1.29 -3.69 15.47
C ARG A 232 2.30 -3.32 14.38
N TYR A 233 3.32 -2.53 14.73
CA TYR A 233 4.37 -2.13 13.79
C TYR A 233 5.17 -3.35 13.27
N LEU A 234 5.58 -4.27 14.16
CA LEU A 234 6.23 -5.53 13.76
C LEU A 234 5.33 -6.35 12.83
N SER A 235 4.01 -6.35 13.05
CA SER A 235 3.07 -7.05 12.18
C SER A 235 3.04 -6.44 10.77
N VAL A 236 3.03 -5.11 10.64
CA VAL A 236 3.13 -4.42 9.35
C VAL A 236 4.44 -4.78 8.65
N LEU A 237 5.57 -4.69 9.35
CA LEU A 237 6.88 -5.04 8.79
C LEU A 237 6.95 -6.50 8.32
N LEU A 238 6.35 -7.43 9.05
CA LEU A 238 6.28 -8.85 8.68
C LEU A 238 5.38 -9.09 7.45
N ILE A 239 4.26 -8.36 7.32
CA ILE A 239 3.38 -8.43 6.15
C ILE A 239 4.15 -8.07 4.87
N TYR A 240 5.04 -7.08 4.96
CA TYR A 240 5.87 -6.62 3.84
C TYR A 240 7.29 -7.23 3.82
N ASN A 241 7.56 -8.28 4.63
CA ASN A 241 8.85 -8.98 4.70
C ASN A 241 10.06 -8.09 5.02
N ARG A 242 9.85 -6.96 5.75
CA ARG A 242 10.91 -6.01 6.10
C ARG A 242 11.71 -6.47 7.32
N PHE A 243 12.37 -7.61 7.19
CA PHE A 243 13.24 -8.17 8.24
C PHE A 243 14.45 -7.30 8.56
N ASP A 244 14.88 -6.48 7.61
CA ASP A 244 15.95 -5.48 7.77
C ASP A 244 15.57 -4.45 8.85
N LEU A 245 14.37 -3.87 8.76
CA LEU A 245 13.87 -2.88 9.73
C LEU A 245 13.60 -3.52 11.10
N ILE A 246 13.13 -4.77 11.13
CA ILE A 246 12.91 -5.51 12.38
C ILE A 246 14.24 -5.73 13.13
N GLN A 247 15.34 -5.94 12.41
CA GLN A 247 16.66 -6.05 13.03
C GLN A 247 17.09 -4.76 13.70
N VAL A 248 16.88 -3.61 13.04
CA VAL A 248 17.16 -2.28 13.62
C VAL A 248 16.35 -2.06 14.89
N ILE A 249 15.06 -2.42 14.89
CA ILE A 249 14.20 -2.35 16.07
C ILE A 249 14.83 -3.16 17.22
N TYR A 250 15.16 -4.43 16.96
CA TYR A 250 15.73 -5.31 17.98
C TYR A 250 16.99 -4.75 18.61
N GLU A 251 17.87 -4.15 17.81
CA GLU A 251 19.12 -3.55 18.31
C GLU A 251 18.87 -2.36 19.24
N LYS A 252 17.87 -1.55 18.95
CA LYS A 252 17.56 -0.29 19.65
C LYS A 252 16.60 -0.42 20.85
N LEU A 253 15.87 -1.55 20.99
CA LEU A 253 14.95 -1.76 22.10
C LEU A 253 15.69 -1.82 23.45
N ASP A 254 15.01 -1.32 24.50
CA ASP A 254 15.45 -1.54 25.88
C ASP A 254 15.39 -3.03 26.28
N LYS A 255 16.06 -3.36 27.39
CA LYS A 255 16.17 -4.74 27.88
C LYS A 255 14.80 -5.37 28.20
N ASN A 256 13.89 -4.63 28.81
CA ASN A 256 12.59 -5.14 29.25
C ASN A 256 11.73 -5.57 28.06
N LEU A 257 11.68 -4.73 27.01
CA LEU A 257 10.98 -5.04 25.77
C LEU A 257 11.68 -6.17 25.00
N LYS A 258 13.01 -6.20 24.95
CA LYS A 258 13.77 -7.33 24.37
C LYS A 258 13.39 -8.65 25.04
N ASP A 259 13.36 -8.69 26.36
CA ASP A 259 13.03 -9.91 27.12
C ASP A 259 11.56 -10.32 26.88
N SER A 260 10.63 -9.36 26.89
CA SER A 260 9.20 -9.61 26.63
C SER A 260 8.93 -10.17 25.23
N PHE A 261 9.69 -9.73 24.22
CA PHE A 261 9.56 -10.14 22.83
C PHE A 261 10.59 -11.19 22.38
N LYS A 262 11.46 -11.68 23.27
CA LYS A 262 12.57 -12.59 22.97
C LYS A 262 12.18 -13.76 22.06
N ASN A 263 11.13 -14.46 22.41
CA ASN A 263 10.67 -15.62 21.64
C ASN A 263 10.14 -15.25 20.24
N ILE A 264 9.67 -14.02 20.06
CA ILE A 264 9.21 -13.49 18.78
C ILE A 264 10.42 -13.18 17.91
N PHE A 265 11.41 -12.45 18.43
CA PHE A 265 12.62 -12.11 17.70
C PHE A 265 13.45 -13.33 17.30
N ILE A 266 13.61 -14.34 18.17
CA ILE A 266 14.26 -15.60 17.81
C ILE A 266 13.60 -16.25 16.58
N LYS A 267 12.27 -16.26 16.53
CA LYS A 267 11.52 -16.83 15.41
C LYS A 267 11.62 -15.99 14.15
N ILE A 268 11.62 -14.68 14.28
CA ILE A 268 11.83 -13.75 13.15
C ILE A 268 13.22 -13.98 12.54
N GLU A 269 14.26 -14.08 13.37
CA GLU A 269 15.62 -14.31 12.90
C GLU A 269 15.77 -15.68 12.19
N TYR A 270 15.09 -16.71 12.68
CA TYR A 270 15.03 -18.00 11.99
C TYR A 270 14.40 -17.85 10.58
N LEU A 271 13.26 -17.16 10.46
CA LEU A 271 12.60 -16.93 9.16
C LEU A 271 13.47 -16.10 8.22
N ARG A 272 14.12 -15.05 8.73
CA ARG A 272 15.08 -14.24 7.97
C ARG A 272 16.21 -15.07 7.39
N LYS A 273 16.79 -15.97 8.19
CA LYS A 273 17.84 -16.91 7.74
C LYS A 273 17.33 -17.85 6.65
N GLN A 274 16.11 -18.37 6.79
CA GLN A 274 15.49 -19.21 5.76
C GLN A 274 15.29 -18.42 4.45
N GLN A 275 14.75 -17.20 4.52
CA GLN A 275 14.55 -16.36 3.34
C GLN A 275 15.88 -16.06 2.63
N LYS A 276 16.93 -15.68 3.38
CA LYS A 276 18.27 -15.46 2.80
C LYS A 276 18.84 -16.71 2.11
N ARG A 277 18.61 -17.90 2.68
CA ARG A 277 19.03 -19.18 2.05
C ARG A 277 18.27 -19.43 0.76
N SER A 278 16.95 -19.22 0.75
CA SER A 278 16.11 -19.37 -0.45
C SER A 278 16.53 -18.41 -1.55
N ILE A 279 16.78 -17.13 -1.24
CA ILE A 279 17.26 -16.14 -2.21
C ILE A 279 18.62 -16.57 -2.78
N LYS A 280 19.58 -16.97 -1.94
CA LYS A 280 20.90 -17.45 -2.40
C LYS A 280 20.77 -18.67 -3.31
N PHE A 281 19.89 -19.61 -2.97
CA PHE A 281 19.63 -20.79 -3.79
C PHE A 281 19.03 -20.41 -5.15
N ASN A 282 18.03 -19.52 -5.18
CA ASN A 282 17.42 -19.04 -6.42
C ASN A 282 18.44 -18.31 -7.31
N LEU A 283 19.30 -17.47 -6.72
CA LEU A 283 20.38 -16.80 -7.44
C LEU A 283 21.39 -17.79 -8.03
N PHE A 284 21.71 -18.86 -7.28
CA PHE A 284 22.57 -19.94 -7.77
C PHE A 284 21.93 -20.66 -8.96
N ILE A 285 20.66 -21.08 -8.82
CA ILE A 285 19.90 -21.70 -9.92
C ILE A 285 19.89 -20.79 -11.16
N ASN A 286 19.60 -19.50 -11.02
CA ASN A 286 19.60 -18.56 -12.14
C ASN A 286 20.96 -18.45 -12.83
N ARG A 287 22.07 -18.49 -12.06
CA ARG A 287 23.43 -18.51 -12.64
C ARG A 287 23.69 -19.79 -13.44
N VAL A 288 23.28 -20.94 -12.90
CA VAL A 288 23.40 -22.23 -13.59
C VAL A 288 22.58 -22.25 -14.88
N LEU A 289 21.31 -21.79 -14.81
CA LEU A 289 20.46 -21.73 -16.00
C LEU A 289 21.00 -20.77 -17.07
N LYS A 290 21.52 -19.60 -16.66
CA LYS A 290 22.21 -18.69 -17.59
C LYS A 290 23.44 -19.30 -18.23
N TYR A 291 24.18 -20.12 -17.49
CA TYR A 291 25.35 -20.85 -18.02
C TYR A 291 24.93 -21.92 -19.04
N LEU A 292 23.87 -22.69 -18.73
CA LEU A 292 23.39 -23.80 -19.56
C LEU A 292 22.65 -23.33 -20.82
N PHE A 293 21.84 -22.28 -20.72
CA PHE A 293 20.95 -21.81 -21.79
C PHE A 293 21.35 -20.50 -22.45
N GLY A 294 22.53 -19.97 -22.09
CA GLY A 294 23.10 -18.77 -22.68
C GLY A 294 22.42 -17.45 -22.32
N LYS A 295 22.85 -16.36 -23.00
CA LYS A 295 22.38 -14.99 -22.73
C LYS A 295 20.87 -14.75 -22.96
N ASN A 296 20.20 -15.65 -23.68
CA ASN A 296 18.76 -15.55 -23.99
C ASN A 296 17.86 -16.10 -22.86
N TYR A 297 18.42 -16.63 -21.78
CA TYR A 297 17.63 -17.04 -20.64
C TYR A 297 17.10 -15.81 -19.89
N LYS A 298 15.82 -15.49 -20.10
CA LYS A 298 15.09 -14.49 -19.29
C LYS A 298 14.71 -15.17 -17.97
N SER A 299 15.30 -14.73 -16.86
CA SER A 299 14.87 -15.13 -15.54
C SER A 299 13.47 -14.57 -15.28
N HIS A 300 12.48 -15.43 -15.14
CA HIS A 300 11.13 -15.05 -14.70
C HIS A 300 11.06 -14.79 -13.19
N LEU A 301 12.19 -14.82 -12.49
CA LEU A 301 12.28 -14.42 -11.09
C LEU A 301 12.43 -12.90 -11.04
N THR A 302 11.31 -12.19 -11.16
CA THR A 302 11.20 -10.82 -10.67
C THR A 302 11.31 -10.86 -9.15
N TYR A 303 12.18 -10.01 -8.62
CA TYR A 303 12.34 -9.78 -7.19
C TYR A 303 11.07 -9.21 -6.59
#